data_64a05e176469d677c2e4c9dedd751523
#
_entry.id   64a05e176469d677c2e4c9dedd751523
#
_cell.length_a   1.000
_cell.length_b   1.000
_cell.length_c   1.000
_cell.angle_alpha   90.00
_cell.angle_beta   90.00
_cell.angle_gamma   90.00
#
_symmetry.space_group_name_H-M   'P 1'
#
loop_
_entity.id
_entity.type
_entity.pdbx_description
1 polymer ?
#
loop_
_entity_poly.entity_id
_entity_poly.type
_entity_poly.pdbx_seq_one_letter_code
_entity_poly.pdbx_strand_id
1 'polypeptide(L)'
;MITQKERELGSRFALINIVATVASFVILAFVIGPDQTGYDESLGPITNLIGLAQGLSFLGIVRLSGKLFNSEENPLLAGAVAVAYGTAVVGLMFTLTPTFIANGFYQGTMSADMVTDLGFALNFTQFLIGALWVSQVVRADGGQLPSWGKNVGNAQAYGSAAVLIAFYFGAIGEALFVPALVLFGIVLYPLFIFGLSKAFAES
;
A
#
# COMPACT_ATOMS: atom_id res chain seq x y z
N MET A 1 15.95 -18.91 4.28
CA MET A 1 15.42 -18.71 5.68
C MET A 1 15.57 -17.26 6.09
N ILE A 2 14.57 -16.70 6.79
CA ILE A 2 14.61 -15.35 7.35
C ILE A 2 15.39 -15.36 8.68
N THR A 3 16.28 -14.38 8.89
CA THR A 3 17.07 -14.22 10.11
C THR A 3 16.26 -13.47 11.19
N GLN A 4 16.65 -13.59 12.48
CA GLN A 4 16.01 -12.85 13.56
C GLN A 4 16.05 -11.32 13.33
N LYS A 5 17.18 -10.79 12.86
CA LYS A 5 17.31 -9.36 12.54
C LYS A 5 16.36 -8.92 11.42
N GLU A 6 16.15 -9.75 10.42
CA GLU A 6 15.19 -9.48 9.33
C GLU A 6 13.74 -9.53 9.84
N ARG A 7 13.43 -10.41 10.79
CA ARG A 7 12.11 -10.47 11.46
C ARG A 7 11.81 -9.20 12.24
N GLU A 8 12.74 -8.76 13.09
CA GLU A 8 12.62 -7.51 13.83
C GLU A 8 12.43 -6.31 12.87
N LEU A 9 13.18 -6.29 11.77
CA LEU A 9 13.05 -5.26 10.74
C LEU A 9 11.69 -5.32 10.04
N GLY A 10 11.19 -6.51 9.72
CA GLY A 10 9.86 -6.72 9.13
C GLY A 10 8.74 -6.21 10.03
N SER A 11 8.81 -6.51 11.33
CA SER A 11 7.84 -5.99 12.31
C SER A 11 7.88 -4.46 12.42
N ARG A 12 9.08 -3.85 12.42
CA ARG A 12 9.21 -2.38 12.43
C ARG A 12 8.67 -1.73 11.16
N PHE A 13 8.97 -2.29 9.99
CA PHE A 13 8.41 -1.80 8.73
C PHE A 13 6.89 -1.90 8.71
N ALA A 14 6.31 -2.98 9.24
CA ALA A 14 4.88 -3.13 9.35
C ALA A 14 4.25 -2.01 10.20
N LEU A 15 4.84 -1.70 11.36
CA LEU A 15 4.35 -0.62 12.21
C LEU A 15 4.49 0.76 11.56
N ILE A 16 5.62 1.05 10.91
CA ILE A 16 5.82 2.31 10.18
C ILE A 16 4.76 2.44 9.06
N ASN A 17 4.51 1.36 8.33
CA ASN A 17 3.52 1.35 7.25
C ASN A 17 2.10 1.65 7.75
N ILE A 18 1.69 1.01 8.86
CA ILE A 18 0.39 1.27 9.49
C ILE A 18 0.26 2.75 9.87
N VAL A 19 1.25 3.29 10.60
CA VAL A 19 1.23 4.69 11.04
C VAL A 19 1.18 5.64 9.85
N ALA A 20 2.00 5.41 8.83
CA ALA A 20 2.02 6.24 7.62
C ALA A 20 0.69 6.17 6.86
N THR A 21 0.09 4.97 6.72
CA THR A 21 -1.21 4.80 6.06
C THR A 21 -2.32 5.55 6.78
N VAL A 22 -2.40 5.41 8.10
CA VAL A 22 -3.40 6.12 8.92
C VAL A 22 -3.17 7.63 8.88
N ALA A 23 -1.93 8.09 9.00
CA ALA A 23 -1.58 9.51 8.95
C ALA A 23 -1.93 10.13 7.59
N SER A 24 -1.61 9.47 6.48
CA SER A 24 -1.99 9.92 5.12
C SER A 24 -3.50 10.10 5.01
N PHE A 25 -4.26 9.13 5.51
CA PHE A 25 -5.73 9.20 5.46
C PHE A 25 -6.28 10.33 6.34
N VAL A 26 -5.77 10.49 7.56
CA VAL A 26 -6.22 11.56 8.46
C VAL A 26 -5.97 12.94 7.83
N ILE A 27 -4.81 13.14 7.24
CA ILE A 27 -4.49 14.41 6.56
C ILE A 27 -5.43 14.62 5.36
N LEU A 28 -5.59 13.60 4.52
CA LEU A 28 -6.46 13.71 3.34
C LEU A 28 -7.92 13.98 3.72
N ALA A 29 -8.46 13.24 4.69
CA ALA A 29 -9.88 13.30 5.03
C ALA A 29 -10.28 14.52 5.88
N PHE A 30 -9.39 14.96 6.81
CA PHE A 30 -9.75 15.94 7.83
C PHE A 30 -9.00 17.27 7.72
N VAL A 31 -7.87 17.32 7.01
CA VAL A 31 -7.05 18.51 6.87
C VAL A 31 -7.19 19.11 5.47
N ILE A 32 -6.99 18.28 4.42
CA ILE A 32 -7.12 18.74 3.04
C ILE A 32 -8.61 18.81 2.63
N GLY A 33 -9.41 17.82 3.08
CA GLY A 33 -10.82 17.70 2.73
C GLY A 33 -11.06 16.98 1.39
N PRO A 34 -12.28 16.44 1.20
CA PRO A 34 -12.60 15.62 0.03
C PRO A 34 -12.74 16.41 -1.28
N ASP A 35 -12.91 17.73 -1.19
CA ASP A 35 -13.15 18.58 -2.36
C ASP A 35 -11.85 19.12 -2.99
N GLN A 36 -10.69 18.88 -2.37
CA GLN A 36 -9.41 19.30 -2.90
C GLN A 36 -8.79 18.19 -3.76
N THR A 37 -8.86 18.38 -5.05
CA THR A 37 -8.12 17.59 -6.04
C THR A 37 -6.85 18.35 -6.44
N GLY A 38 -5.71 17.65 -6.48
CA GLY A 38 -4.45 18.26 -6.89
C GLY A 38 -3.45 18.47 -5.74
N TYR A 39 -2.36 19.16 -6.03
CA TYR A 39 -1.26 19.39 -5.11
C TYR A 39 -1.51 20.63 -4.24
N ASP A 40 -1.54 20.43 -2.92
CA ASP A 40 -1.56 21.53 -1.94
C ASP A 40 -0.12 21.93 -1.59
N GLU A 41 0.28 23.17 -1.93
CA GLU A 41 1.64 23.67 -1.72
C GLU A 41 2.04 23.70 -0.23
N SER A 42 1.08 23.85 0.68
CA SER A 42 1.33 23.94 2.12
C SER A 42 1.52 22.57 2.77
N LEU A 43 0.75 21.58 2.38
CA LEU A 43 0.71 20.23 2.97
C LEU A 43 1.38 19.17 2.09
N GLY A 44 1.53 19.44 0.78
CA GLY A 44 2.12 18.52 -0.18
C GLY A 44 3.48 17.96 0.25
N PRO A 45 4.43 18.76 0.73
CA PRO A 45 5.71 18.25 1.21
C PRO A 45 5.57 17.25 2.37
N ILE A 46 4.64 17.49 3.30
CA ILE A 46 4.40 16.60 4.46
C ILE A 46 3.74 15.31 4.00
N THR A 47 2.70 15.40 3.17
CA THR A 47 2.00 14.22 2.63
C THR A 47 2.95 13.35 1.79
N ASN A 48 3.84 13.97 1.03
CA ASN A 48 4.84 13.26 0.24
C ASN A 48 5.88 12.56 1.11
N LEU A 49 6.33 13.15 2.22
CA LEU A 49 7.23 12.50 3.17
C LEU A 49 6.56 11.30 3.85
N ILE A 50 5.28 11.42 4.22
CA ILE A 50 4.51 10.30 4.77
C ILE A 50 4.34 9.20 3.71
N GLY A 51 4.01 9.56 2.47
CA GLY A 51 3.93 8.64 1.34
C GLY A 51 5.27 7.92 1.07
N LEU A 52 6.39 8.62 1.20
CA LEU A 52 7.73 8.04 1.10
C LEU A 52 7.97 7.00 2.21
N ALA A 53 7.63 7.33 3.46
CA ALA A 53 7.74 6.40 4.58
C ALA A 53 6.85 5.15 4.38
N GLN A 54 5.62 5.35 3.90
CA GLN A 54 4.70 4.27 3.56
C GLN A 54 5.26 3.36 2.45
N GLY A 55 5.75 3.94 1.35
CA GLY A 55 6.29 3.18 0.23
C GLY A 55 7.56 2.42 0.58
N LEU A 56 8.52 3.04 1.28
CA LEU A 56 9.77 2.39 1.72
C LEU A 56 9.48 1.25 2.70
N SER A 57 8.58 1.46 3.67
CA SER A 57 8.19 0.40 4.60
C SER A 57 7.46 -0.73 3.89
N PHE A 58 6.60 -0.44 2.92
CA PHE A 58 5.93 -1.44 2.10
C PHE A 58 6.91 -2.29 1.30
N LEU A 59 7.93 -1.69 0.66
CA LEU A 59 9.01 -2.43 -0.01
C LEU A 59 9.70 -3.42 0.95
N GLY A 60 10.00 -2.97 2.16
CA GLY A 60 10.59 -3.82 3.19
C GLY A 60 9.69 -5.00 3.57
N ILE A 61 8.40 -4.72 3.81
CA ILE A 61 7.40 -5.75 4.15
C ILE A 61 7.26 -6.78 3.03
N VAL A 62 7.09 -6.34 1.79
CA VAL A 62 6.91 -7.23 0.62
C VAL A 62 8.11 -8.16 0.48
N ARG A 63 9.33 -7.61 0.53
CA ARG A 63 10.56 -8.40 0.43
C ARG A 63 10.68 -9.42 1.57
N LEU A 64 10.45 -8.99 2.81
CA LEU A 64 10.63 -9.84 3.98
C LEU A 64 9.51 -10.86 4.13
N SER A 65 8.28 -10.55 3.71
CA SER A 65 7.20 -11.53 3.63
C SER A 65 7.53 -12.67 2.64
N GLY A 66 8.14 -12.34 1.50
CA GLY A 66 8.63 -13.37 0.57
C GLY A 66 9.59 -14.36 1.23
N LYS A 67 10.51 -13.87 2.07
CA LYS A 67 11.43 -14.74 2.84
C LYS A 67 10.71 -15.50 3.96
N LEU A 68 9.78 -14.85 4.66
CA LEU A 68 9.05 -15.45 5.76
C LEU A 68 8.19 -16.63 5.29
N PHE A 69 7.49 -16.46 4.16
CA PHE A 69 6.59 -17.47 3.60
C PHE A 69 7.20 -18.30 2.48
N ASN A 70 8.54 -18.33 2.40
CA ASN A 70 9.32 -19.18 1.49
C ASN A 70 8.92 -19.04 0.01
N SER A 71 8.99 -17.83 -0.51
CA SER A 71 8.66 -17.54 -1.93
C SER A 71 9.54 -18.31 -2.92
N GLU A 72 10.72 -18.77 -2.52
CA GLU A 72 11.62 -19.58 -3.36
C GLU A 72 10.99 -20.92 -3.75
N GLU A 73 10.15 -21.48 -2.89
CA GLU A 73 9.41 -22.73 -3.14
C GLU A 73 7.99 -22.50 -3.65
N ASN A 74 7.52 -21.24 -3.70
CA ASN A 74 6.17 -20.88 -4.14
C ASN A 74 6.22 -19.85 -5.29
N PRO A 75 6.17 -20.32 -6.56
CA PRO A 75 6.28 -19.45 -7.74
C PRO A 75 5.19 -18.35 -7.82
N LEU A 76 3.98 -18.63 -7.32
CA LEU A 76 2.90 -17.61 -7.32
C LEU A 76 3.18 -16.50 -6.31
N LEU A 77 3.66 -16.85 -5.13
CA LEU A 77 4.10 -15.88 -4.14
C LEU A 77 5.32 -15.09 -4.65
N ALA A 78 6.30 -15.75 -5.25
CA ALA A 78 7.46 -15.10 -5.84
C ALA A 78 7.05 -14.08 -6.90
N GLY A 79 6.15 -14.44 -7.80
CA GLY A 79 5.59 -13.53 -8.80
C GLY A 79 4.85 -12.34 -8.17
N ALA A 80 3.99 -12.59 -7.19
CA ALA A 80 3.26 -11.54 -6.48
C ALA A 80 4.20 -10.58 -5.73
N VAL A 81 5.24 -11.09 -5.07
CA VAL A 81 6.29 -10.29 -4.41
C VAL A 81 7.05 -9.45 -5.44
N ALA A 82 7.46 -10.02 -6.57
CA ALA A 82 8.20 -9.29 -7.60
C ALA A 82 7.38 -8.13 -8.19
N VAL A 83 6.10 -8.38 -8.52
CA VAL A 83 5.21 -7.37 -9.08
C VAL A 83 4.87 -6.30 -8.05
N ALA A 84 4.56 -6.67 -6.79
CA ALA A 84 4.30 -5.73 -5.71
C ALA A 84 5.52 -4.85 -5.40
N TYR A 85 6.71 -5.43 -5.42
CA TYR A 85 7.96 -4.71 -5.24
C TYR A 85 8.20 -3.71 -6.38
N GLY A 86 8.04 -4.15 -7.63
CA GLY A 86 8.23 -3.29 -8.81
C GLY A 86 7.27 -2.11 -8.84
N THR A 87 5.98 -2.34 -8.56
CA THR A 87 4.98 -1.26 -8.52
C THR A 87 5.21 -0.29 -7.36
N ALA A 88 5.66 -0.77 -6.21
CA ALA A 88 6.02 0.11 -5.09
C ALA A 88 7.22 1.00 -5.43
N VAL A 89 8.22 0.50 -6.16
CA VAL A 89 9.35 1.32 -6.66
C VAL A 89 8.85 2.40 -7.59
N VAL A 90 7.98 2.07 -8.55
CA VAL A 90 7.37 3.06 -9.45
C VAL A 90 6.57 4.11 -8.66
N GLY A 91 5.77 3.70 -7.69
CA GLY A 91 5.03 4.63 -6.82
C GLY A 91 5.95 5.60 -6.07
N LEU A 92 7.06 5.10 -5.53
CA LEU A 92 8.05 5.94 -4.85
C LEU A 92 8.70 6.98 -5.78
N MET A 93 8.92 6.66 -7.04
CA MET A 93 9.45 7.63 -8.03
C MET A 93 8.50 8.82 -8.21
N PHE A 94 7.20 8.62 -8.08
CA PHE A 94 6.21 9.68 -8.19
C PHE A 94 5.94 10.43 -6.89
N THR A 95 6.28 9.89 -5.73
CA THR A 95 5.90 10.44 -4.42
C THR A 95 6.47 11.85 -4.18
N LEU A 96 7.72 12.12 -4.54
CA LEU A 96 8.36 13.42 -4.34
C LEU A 96 8.25 14.35 -5.55
N THR A 97 7.83 13.84 -6.70
CA THR A 97 7.83 14.59 -7.97
C THR A 97 6.96 15.85 -7.93
N PRO A 98 5.73 15.83 -7.37
CA PRO A 98 4.93 17.05 -7.26
C PRO A 98 5.62 18.17 -6.47
N THR A 99 6.31 17.84 -5.38
CA THR A 99 7.08 18.81 -4.58
C THR A 99 8.23 19.40 -5.38
N PHE A 100 8.96 18.59 -6.15
CA PHE A 100 10.05 19.09 -6.99
C PHE A 100 9.55 20.02 -8.09
N ILE A 101 8.41 19.71 -8.71
CA ILE A 101 7.80 20.57 -9.73
C ILE A 101 7.35 21.89 -9.10
N ALA A 102 6.63 21.85 -7.97
CA ALA A 102 6.14 23.04 -7.29
C ALA A 102 7.27 23.96 -6.82
N ASN A 103 8.42 23.40 -6.42
CA ASN A 103 9.61 24.17 -6.04
C ASN A 103 10.50 24.60 -7.24
N GLY A 104 10.04 24.43 -8.48
CA GLY A 104 10.74 24.91 -9.67
C GLY A 104 11.96 24.10 -10.10
N PHE A 105 12.16 22.90 -9.54
CA PHE A 105 13.23 21.98 -9.99
C PHE A 105 12.98 21.36 -11.36
N TYR A 106 11.71 21.38 -11.81
CA TYR A 106 11.32 20.86 -13.10
C TYR A 106 10.61 21.96 -13.90
N GLN A 107 11.12 22.23 -15.09
CA GLN A 107 10.57 23.23 -16.01
C GLN A 107 9.97 22.59 -17.28
N GLY A 108 9.47 21.37 -17.16
CA GLY A 108 8.83 20.63 -18.25
C GLY A 108 7.37 21.03 -18.48
N THR A 109 6.69 20.26 -19.32
CA THR A 109 5.27 20.47 -19.67
C THR A 109 4.27 19.91 -18.66
N MET A 110 4.73 19.12 -17.67
CA MET A 110 3.87 18.54 -16.64
C MET A 110 3.74 19.48 -15.45
N SER A 111 2.51 19.71 -14.98
CA SER A 111 2.23 20.40 -13.72
C SER A 111 2.29 19.43 -12.53
N ALA A 112 2.41 19.97 -11.30
CA ALA A 112 2.32 19.18 -10.08
C ALA A 112 0.98 18.44 -9.97
N ASP A 113 -0.12 19.07 -10.40
CA ASP A 113 -1.46 18.46 -10.42
C ASP A 113 -1.53 17.27 -11.37
N MET A 114 -1.00 17.40 -12.60
CA MET A 114 -0.93 16.28 -13.55
C MET A 114 -0.16 15.08 -12.99
N VAL A 115 0.93 15.32 -12.26
CA VAL A 115 1.71 14.24 -11.64
C VAL A 115 0.95 13.62 -10.48
N THR A 116 0.21 14.43 -9.72
CA THR A 116 -0.66 13.95 -8.65
C THR A 116 -1.77 13.06 -9.20
N ASP A 117 -2.44 13.46 -10.27
CA ASP A 117 -3.49 12.68 -10.93
C ASP A 117 -2.95 11.35 -11.49
N LEU A 118 -1.76 11.38 -12.12
CA LEU A 118 -1.08 10.14 -12.54
C LEU A 118 -0.72 9.25 -11.35
N GLY A 119 -0.27 9.83 -10.25
CA GLY A 119 -0.01 9.14 -9.00
C GLY A 119 -1.27 8.45 -8.45
N PHE A 120 -2.41 9.12 -8.52
CA PHE A 120 -3.71 8.53 -8.17
C PHE A 120 -4.05 7.32 -9.05
N ALA A 121 -3.92 7.44 -10.37
CA ALA A 121 -4.17 6.32 -11.29
C ALA A 121 -3.24 5.12 -11.02
N LEU A 122 -1.97 5.39 -10.70
CA LEU A 122 -1.01 4.35 -10.30
C LEU A 122 -1.38 3.71 -8.97
N ASN A 123 -1.91 4.46 -8.01
CA ASN A 123 -2.35 3.94 -6.71
C ASN A 123 -3.46 2.89 -6.87
N PHE A 124 -4.39 3.04 -7.81
CA PHE A 124 -5.40 2.02 -8.10
C PHE A 124 -4.76 0.71 -8.55
N THR A 125 -3.78 0.79 -9.46
CA THR A 125 -3.03 -0.38 -9.91
C THR A 125 -2.27 -1.03 -8.77
N GLN A 126 -1.63 -0.24 -7.91
CA GLN A 126 -0.92 -0.72 -6.72
C GLN A 126 -1.87 -1.41 -5.73
N PHE A 127 -3.09 -0.92 -5.60
CA PHE A 127 -4.12 -1.53 -4.74
C PHE A 127 -4.48 -2.94 -5.22
N LEU A 128 -4.67 -3.12 -6.52
CA LEU A 128 -4.98 -4.41 -7.11
C LEU A 128 -3.81 -5.40 -6.97
N ILE A 129 -2.59 -4.90 -7.19
CA ILE A 129 -1.36 -5.69 -7.02
C ILE A 129 -1.12 -6.00 -5.54
N GLY A 130 -1.40 -5.06 -4.65
CA GLY A 130 -1.39 -5.28 -3.21
C GLY A 130 -2.35 -6.39 -2.79
N ALA A 131 -3.57 -6.39 -3.34
CA ALA A 131 -4.56 -7.46 -3.11
C ALA A 131 -4.04 -8.82 -3.60
N LEU A 132 -3.41 -8.87 -4.76
CA LEU A 132 -2.77 -10.09 -5.26
C LEU A 132 -1.68 -10.58 -4.30
N TRP A 133 -0.78 -9.70 -3.87
CA TRP A 133 0.28 -10.04 -2.92
C TRP A 133 -0.29 -10.56 -1.60
N VAL A 134 -1.26 -9.86 -0.98
CA VAL A 134 -1.92 -10.31 0.25
C VAL A 134 -2.53 -11.70 0.08
N SER A 135 -3.23 -11.94 -1.04
CA SER A 135 -3.84 -13.25 -1.32
C SER A 135 -2.80 -14.38 -1.36
N GLN A 136 -1.64 -14.13 -1.97
CA GLN A 136 -0.58 -15.14 -2.05
C GLN A 136 0.15 -15.33 -0.71
N VAL A 137 0.33 -14.28 0.08
CA VAL A 137 0.85 -14.38 1.47
C VAL A 137 -0.07 -15.26 2.33
N VAL A 138 -1.39 -15.00 2.28
CA VAL A 138 -2.37 -15.79 3.05
C VAL A 138 -2.41 -17.25 2.59
N ARG A 139 -2.25 -17.51 1.29
CA ARG A 139 -2.20 -18.88 0.73
C ARG A 139 -0.94 -19.63 1.12
N ALA A 140 0.19 -18.93 1.15
CA ALA A 140 1.48 -19.51 1.51
C ALA A 140 1.67 -19.67 3.03
N ASP A 141 0.74 -19.14 3.83
CA ASP A 141 0.82 -19.20 5.28
C ASP A 141 0.77 -20.63 5.81
N GLY A 142 1.85 -21.06 6.43
CA GLY A 142 2.02 -22.34 7.13
C GLY A 142 1.60 -22.29 8.59
N GLY A 143 0.78 -21.31 9.01
CA GLY A 143 0.33 -21.14 10.41
C GLY A 143 1.10 -20.05 11.16
N GLN A 144 1.84 -19.20 10.47
CA GLN A 144 2.60 -18.10 11.06
C GLN A 144 1.71 -16.85 11.28
N LEU A 145 0.72 -16.64 10.41
CA LEU A 145 -0.28 -15.59 10.59
C LEU A 145 -1.27 -15.98 11.69
N PRO A 146 -1.65 -15.06 12.58
CA PRO A 146 -2.75 -15.31 13.50
C PRO A 146 -4.05 -15.59 12.70
N SER A 147 -4.92 -16.46 13.20
CA SER A 147 -6.14 -16.87 12.47
C SER A 147 -7.02 -15.70 12.05
N TRP A 148 -7.17 -14.68 12.89
CA TRP A 148 -7.88 -13.46 12.55
C TRP A 148 -7.18 -12.66 11.44
N GLY A 149 -5.84 -12.61 11.44
CA GLY A 149 -5.03 -11.94 10.41
C GLY A 149 -5.20 -12.58 9.04
N LYS A 150 -5.30 -13.90 8.99
CA LYS A 150 -5.60 -14.66 7.76
C LYS A 150 -6.99 -14.32 7.21
N ASN A 151 -8.01 -14.27 8.08
CA ASN A 151 -9.38 -13.91 7.69
C ASN A 151 -9.45 -12.46 7.17
N VAL A 152 -8.81 -11.52 7.86
CA VAL A 152 -8.71 -10.12 7.45
C VAL A 152 -7.98 -10.00 6.11
N GLY A 153 -6.87 -10.73 5.93
CA GLY A 153 -6.13 -10.73 4.66
C GLY A 153 -6.97 -11.24 3.49
N ASN A 154 -7.73 -12.32 3.68
CA ASN A 154 -8.66 -12.80 2.66
C ASN A 154 -9.75 -11.76 2.33
N ALA A 155 -10.39 -11.19 3.35
CA ALA A 155 -11.42 -10.18 3.16
C ALA A 155 -10.86 -8.95 2.43
N GLN A 156 -9.68 -8.47 2.83
CA GLN A 156 -8.99 -7.35 2.19
C GLN A 156 -8.66 -7.66 0.73
N ALA A 157 -8.02 -8.79 0.45
CA ALA A 157 -7.56 -9.13 -0.89
C ALA A 157 -8.74 -9.30 -1.87
N TYR A 158 -9.69 -10.16 -1.54
CA TYR A 158 -10.80 -10.44 -2.44
C TYR A 158 -11.82 -9.30 -2.49
N GLY A 159 -12.08 -8.63 -1.36
CA GLY A 159 -13.00 -7.52 -1.31
C GLY A 159 -12.49 -6.30 -2.08
N SER A 160 -11.23 -5.92 -1.88
CA SER A 160 -10.62 -4.80 -2.62
C SER A 160 -10.55 -5.07 -4.12
N ALA A 161 -10.15 -6.28 -4.53
CA ALA A 161 -10.12 -6.66 -5.94
C ALA A 161 -11.52 -6.60 -6.57
N ALA A 162 -12.54 -7.14 -5.91
CA ALA A 162 -13.92 -7.12 -6.40
C ALA A 162 -14.45 -5.70 -6.57
N VAL A 163 -14.22 -4.83 -5.60
CA VAL A 163 -14.65 -3.42 -5.64
C VAL A 163 -13.94 -2.65 -6.75
N LEU A 164 -12.62 -2.80 -6.88
CA LEU A 164 -11.84 -2.14 -7.92
C LEU A 164 -12.28 -2.58 -9.34
N ILE A 165 -12.50 -3.88 -9.53
CA ILE A 165 -12.98 -4.43 -10.80
C ILE A 165 -14.39 -3.92 -11.08
N ALA A 166 -15.30 -3.94 -10.11
CA ALA A 166 -16.66 -3.47 -10.26
C ALA A 166 -16.71 -1.96 -10.60
N PHE A 167 -15.85 -1.16 -9.99
CA PHE A 167 -15.73 0.27 -10.29
C PHE A 167 -15.18 0.49 -11.71
N TYR A 168 -14.12 -0.23 -12.08
CA TYR A 168 -13.52 -0.14 -13.41
C TYR A 168 -14.51 -0.43 -14.55
N PHE A 169 -15.41 -1.42 -14.34
CA PHE A 169 -16.47 -1.75 -15.30
C PHE A 169 -17.74 -0.91 -15.15
N GLY A 170 -17.75 0.11 -14.29
CA GLY A 170 -18.90 0.95 -14.05
C GLY A 170 -20.08 0.25 -13.35
N ALA A 171 -19.85 -0.93 -12.75
CA ALA A 171 -20.86 -1.67 -12.03
C ALA A 171 -21.23 -1.04 -10.67
N ILE A 172 -20.35 -0.22 -10.12
CA ILE A 172 -20.58 0.59 -8.92
C ILE A 172 -20.13 2.04 -9.18
N GLY A 173 -20.86 3.01 -8.59
CA GLY A 173 -20.50 4.42 -8.63
C GLY A 173 -19.63 4.84 -7.44
N GLU A 174 -19.20 6.10 -7.45
CA GLU A 174 -18.35 6.70 -6.40
C GLU A 174 -18.95 6.58 -5.00
N ALA A 175 -20.27 6.70 -4.87
CA ALA A 175 -20.97 6.61 -3.59
C ALA A 175 -20.74 5.27 -2.85
N LEU A 176 -20.50 4.18 -3.57
CA LEU A 176 -20.14 2.88 -3.01
C LEU A 176 -18.64 2.63 -3.03
N PHE A 177 -17.94 3.18 -4.02
CA PHE A 177 -16.50 2.99 -4.17
C PHE A 177 -15.71 3.62 -3.02
N VAL A 178 -16.00 4.87 -2.65
CA VAL A 178 -15.26 5.59 -1.59
C VAL A 178 -15.36 4.89 -0.22
N PRO A 179 -16.56 4.54 0.29
CA PRO A 179 -16.66 3.77 1.55
C PRO A 179 -15.95 2.42 1.50
N ALA A 180 -15.99 1.73 0.34
CA ALA A 180 -15.30 0.46 0.17
C ALA A 180 -13.78 0.65 0.19
N LEU A 181 -13.25 1.71 -0.45
CA LEU A 181 -11.83 2.06 -0.42
C LEU A 181 -11.37 2.33 1.02
N VAL A 182 -12.18 3.04 1.81
CA VAL A 182 -11.90 3.27 3.24
C VAL A 182 -11.87 1.94 3.99
N LEU A 183 -12.87 1.09 3.81
CA LEU A 183 -12.92 -0.20 4.50
C LEU A 183 -11.70 -1.08 4.16
N PHE A 184 -11.42 -1.30 2.89
CA PHE A 184 -10.37 -2.22 2.47
C PHE A 184 -8.96 -1.63 2.59
N GLY A 185 -8.79 -0.35 2.30
CA GLY A 185 -7.48 0.31 2.31
C GLY A 185 -7.06 0.87 3.66
N ILE A 186 -8.01 1.36 4.45
CA ILE A 186 -7.72 2.10 5.68
C ILE A 186 -8.00 1.26 6.93
N VAL A 187 -8.93 0.31 6.85
CA VAL A 187 -9.26 -0.55 8.01
C VAL A 187 -8.64 -1.93 7.82
N LEU A 188 -9.01 -2.65 6.78
CA LEU A 188 -8.60 -4.06 6.65
C LEU A 188 -7.12 -4.22 6.27
N TYR A 189 -6.57 -3.35 5.43
CA TYR A 189 -5.16 -3.42 5.07
C TYR A 189 -4.24 -3.19 6.29
N PRO A 190 -4.36 -2.13 7.10
CA PRO A 190 -3.56 -1.97 8.32
C PRO A 190 -3.75 -3.10 9.32
N LEU A 191 -4.96 -3.65 9.46
CA LEU A 191 -5.20 -4.82 10.31
C LEU A 191 -4.45 -6.04 9.79
N PHE A 192 -4.46 -6.29 8.47
CA PHE A 192 -3.65 -7.37 7.88
C PHE A 192 -2.16 -7.16 8.13
N ILE A 193 -1.64 -5.93 7.90
CA ILE A 193 -0.24 -5.59 8.16
C ILE A 193 0.12 -5.77 9.64
N PHE A 194 -0.82 -5.50 10.56
CA PHE A 194 -0.62 -5.79 11.98
C PHE A 194 -0.54 -7.30 12.25
N GLY A 195 -1.38 -8.11 11.62
CA GLY A 195 -1.28 -9.57 11.66
C GLY A 195 0.07 -10.07 11.14
N LEU A 196 0.55 -9.48 10.04
CA LEU A 196 1.86 -9.79 9.47
C LEU A 196 3.02 -9.35 10.39
N SER A 197 2.88 -8.21 11.09
CA SER A 197 3.84 -7.79 12.13
C SER A 197 3.97 -8.84 13.25
N LYS A 198 2.85 -9.45 13.65
CA LYS A 198 2.87 -10.55 14.63
C LYS A 198 3.57 -11.79 14.08
N ALA A 199 3.27 -12.16 12.83
CA ALA A 199 3.95 -13.27 12.17
C ALA A 199 5.49 -13.07 12.11
N PHE A 200 5.96 -11.84 11.90
CA PHE A 200 7.38 -11.52 11.97
C PHE A 200 7.94 -11.64 13.39
N ALA A 201 7.17 -11.29 14.43
CA ALA A 201 7.64 -11.27 15.81
C ALA A 201 7.66 -12.66 16.47
N GLU A 202 6.71 -13.55 16.14
CA GLU A 202 6.42 -14.79 16.84
C GLU A 202 7.01 -16.05 16.18
N SER A 203 7.50 -15.96 14.95
CA SER A 203 7.98 -17.14 14.18
C SER A 203 9.46 -17.44 14.31
#